data_1d10700392f78b9a0cd6c687cfdc58d8
#
_entry.id   1d10700392f78b9a0cd6c687cfdc58d8
#
_cell.length_a   1.000
_cell.length_b   1.000
_cell.length_c   1.000
_cell.angle_alpha   90.00
_cell.angle_beta   90.00
_cell.angle_gamma   90.00
#
_symmetry.space_group_name_H-M   'P 1'
#
loop_
_entity.id
_entity.type
_entity.pdbx_description
1 polymer ?
#
loop_
_entity_poly.entity_id
_entity_poly.type
_entity_poly.pdbx_seq_one_letter_code
_entity_poly.pdbx_strand_id
1 'polypeptide(L)'
;ALNDCLTALLTESAVGRVEAAVVGAAGAGPAGNRHVRDSVEEAFRTAGLRVAPRVATDIEIAYWSAATSGDGSILAAGTGAIAGRFSEWHWVDRRDGAGWLLGDHGSGYWIGRKALRAAAADLDGRGPHTTITSEVVNALGLPAGCSLQDLIAETKELRPSDVAGFAPIVLSASDDETASFIVACAASELRATVKTLSANRVILAGGLFAPRIDHNGVRP
;
A
#
# COMPACT_ATOMS: atom_id res chain seq x y z
N ALA A 1 -16.98 5.30 10.16
CA ALA A 1 -16.07 5.75 9.05
C ALA A 1 -16.84 6.19 7.81
N LEU A 2 -17.47 5.27 7.00
CA LEU A 2 -18.17 5.71 5.76
C LEU A 2 -19.39 6.59 6.07
N ASN A 3 -20.21 6.23 7.05
CA ASN A 3 -21.34 7.07 7.51
C ASN A 3 -20.88 8.46 7.96
N ASP A 4 -19.77 8.55 8.70
CA ASP A 4 -19.23 9.84 9.18
C ASP A 4 -18.75 10.70 8.00
N CYS A 5 -18.12 10.08 6.98
CA CYS A 5 -17.75 10.75 5.75
C CYS A 5 -18.97 11.27 4.98
N LEU A 6 -20.00 10.45 4.81
CA LEU A 6 -21.23 10.86 4.13
C LEU A 6 -21.94 12.00 4.88
N THR A 7 -22.02 11.91 6.21
CA THR A 7 -22.60 12.97 7.04
C THR A 7 -21.81 14.27 6.95
N ALA A 8 -20.48 14.21 6.87
CA ALA A 8 -19.63 15.38 6.75
C ALA A 8 -19.69 16.05 5.36
N LEU A 9 -19.91 15.26 4.30
CA LEU A 9 -19.91 15.72 2.91
C LEU A 9 -21.29 16.19 2.43
N LEU A 10 -22.38 15.66 2.99
CA LEU A 10 -23.73 15.86 2.49
C LEU A 10 -24.55 16.72 3.46
N THR A 11 -24.93 17.91 3.00
CA THR A 11 -26.02 18.67 3.64
C THR A 11 -27.37 18.06 3.22
N GLU A 12 -28.42 18.24 4.02
CA GLU A 12 -29.79 17.77 3.68
C GLU A 12 -30.25 18.22 2.27
N SER A 13 -29.88 19.44 1.89
CA SER A 13 -30.19 19.98 0.56
C SER A 13 -29.38 19.34 -0.57
N ALA A 14 -28.25 18.71 -0.30
CA ALA A 14 -27.39 18.06 -1.29
C ALA A 14 -27.84 16.61 -1.57
N VAL A 15 -28.40 15.92 -0.57
CA VAL A 15 -28.80 14.49 -0.68
C VAL A 15 -29.75 14.26 -1.86
N GLY A 16 -30.73 15.14 -2.05
CA GLY A 16 -31.71 15.05 -3.15
C GLY A 16 -31.16 15.37 -4.54
N ARG A 17 -29.92 15.87 -4.64
CA ARG A 17 -29.28 16.29 -5.91
C ARG A 17 -28.16 15.34 -6.37
N VAL A 18 -27.88 14.29 -5.60
CA VAL A 18 -26.88 13.28 -5.99
C VAL A 18 -27.45 12.40 -7.09
N GLU A 19 -26.88 12.47 -8.29
CA GLU A 19 -27.32 11.72 -9.47
C GLU A 19 -26.53 10.43 -9.65
N ALA A 20 -25.27 10.40 -9.21
CA ALA A 20 -24.40 9.22 -9.30
C ALA A 20 -23.38 9.21 -8.15
N ALA A 21 -22.93 8.04 -7.75
CA ALA A 21 -21.92 7.88 -6.72
C ALA A 21 -20.99 6.70 -7.04
N VAL A 22 -19.70 6.90 -6.77
CA VAL A 22 -18.67 5.85 -6.84
C VAL A 22 -17.94 5.80 -5.51
N VAL A 23 -17.81 4.62 -4.94
CA VAL A 23 -17.10 4.37 -3.69
C VAL A 23 -15.92 3.44 -3.95
N GLY A 24 -14.71 3.96 -3.82
CA GLY A 24 -13.49 3.16 -3.86
C GLY A 24 -13.19 2.58 -2.48
N ALA A 25 -13.03 1.28 -2.39
CA ALA A 25 -12.70 0.63 -1.12
C ALA A 25 -11.66 -0.47 -1.29
N ALA A 26 -10.67 -0.48 -0.38
CA ALA A 26 -9.77 -1.63 -0.24
C ALA A 26 -10.61 -2.87 0.11
N GLY A 27 -10.26 -4.02 -0.47
CA GLY A 27 -11.02 -5.26 -0.26
C GLY A 27 -12.32 -5.37 -1.09
N ALA A 28 -12.67 -4.39 -1.92
CA ALA A 28 -13.79 -4.46 -2.84
C ALA A 28 -13.57 -5.42 -4.04
N GLY A 29 -12.42 -6.08 -4.11
CA GLY A 29 -12.11 -7.09 -5.11
C GLY A 29 -12.98 -8.35 -4.99
N PRO A 30 -12.87 -9.29 -5.95
CA PRO A 30 -13.75 -10.46 -6.03
C PRO A 30 -13.86 -11.29 -4.74
N ALA A 31 -12.79 -11.38 -3.96
CA ALA A 31 -12.75 -12.15 -2.71
C ALA A 31 -13.51 -11.49 -1.54
N GLY A 32 -13.64 -10.17 -1.52
CA GLY A 32 -14.29 -9.42 -0.43
C GLY A 32 -15.54 -8.63 -0.84
N ASN A 33 -15.89 -8.64 -2.12
CA ASN A 33 -16.81 -7.70 -2.75
C ASN A 33 -18.20 -7.64 -2.09
N ARG A 34 -18.80 -8.77 -1.70
CA ARG A 34 -20.17 -8.79 -1.17
C ARG A 34 -20.28 -7.99 0.12
N HIS A 35 -19.44 -8.28 1.11
CA HIS A 35 -19.51 -7.61 2.40
C HIS A 35 -19.25 -6.09 2.31
N VAL A 36 -18.27 -5.68 1.50
CA VAL A 36 -17.98 -4.26 1.27
C VAL A 36 -19.16 -3.58 0.57
N ARG A 37 -19.74 -4.22 -0.45
CA ARG A 37 -20.89 -3.69 -1.18
C ARG A 37 -22.11 -3.51 -0.27
N ASP A 38 -22.46 -4.53 0.51
CA ASP A 38 -23.60 -4.48 1.45
C ASP A 38 -23.40 -3.34 2.48
N SER A 39 -22.20 -3.17 2.98
CA SER A 39 -21.87 -2.08 3.92
C SER A 39 -21.98 -0.69 3.29
N VAL A 40 -21.59 -0.55 2.03
CA VAL A 40 -21.71 0.71 1.28
C VAL A 40 -23.17 1.03 0.99
N GLU A 41 -23.95 0.07 0.52
CA GLU A 41 -25.38 0.24 0.23
C GLU A 41 -26.15 0.63 1.51
N GLU A 42 -25.85 -0.01 2.64
CA GLU A 42 -26.47 0.32 3.93
C GLU A 42 -26.11 1.75 4.37
N ALA A 43 -24.86 2.17 4.20
CA ALA A 43 -24.42 3.52 4.53
C ALA A 43 -25.16 4.58 3.67
N PHE A 44 -25.34 4.30 2.38
CA PHE A 44 -26.08 5.18 1.46
C PHE A 44 -27.56 5.29 1.85
N ARG A 45 -28.17 4.17 2.17
CA ARG A 45 -29.55 4.11 2.63
C ARG A 45 -29.76 4.92 3.92
N THR A 46 -28.82 4.76 4.88
CA THR A 46 -28.87 5.48 6.16
C THR A 46 -28.68 7.00 5.97
N ALA A 47 -27.86 7.41 5.00
CA ALA A 47 -27.67 8.81 4.64
C ALA A 47 -28.82 9.41 3.79
N GLY A 48 -29.88 8.64 3.49
CA GLY A 48 -31.02 9.08 2.68
C GLY A 48 -30.75 9.22 1.19
N LEU A 49 -29.62 8.71 0.69
CA LEU A 49 -29.29 8.72 -0.73
C LEU A 49 -30.12 7.69 -1.51
N ARG A 50 -30.70 8.11 -2.63
CA ARG A 50 -31.56 7.26 -3.47
C ARG A 50 -30.82 6.63 -4.64
N VAL A 51 -29.56 7.00 -4.86
CA VAL A 51 -28.71 6.45 -5.91
C VAL A 51 -28.04 5.16 -5.45
N ALA A 52 -27.98 4.16 -6.31
CA ALA A 52 -27.18 2.96 -6.07
C ALA A 52 -25.69 3.29 -6.28
N PRO A 53 -24.84 3.12 -5.27
CA PRO A 53 -23.41 3.41 -5.43
C PRO A 53 -22.73 2.34 -6.30
N ARG A 54 -21.86 2.77 -7.23
CA ARG A 54 -20.90 1.87 -7.85
C ARG A 54 -19.75 1.65 -6.88
N VAL A 55 -19.55 0.41 -6.44
CA VAL A 55 -18.41 0.04 -5.60
C VAL A 55 -17.27 -0.42 -6.50
N ALA A 56 -16.13 0.23 -6.36
CA ALA A 56 -14.90 -0.05 -7.09
C ALA A 56 -13.75 -0.36 -6.13
N THR A 57 -12.71 -0.99 -6.62
CA THR A 57 -11.49 -1.18 -5.86
C THR A 57 -10.68 0.11 -5.80
N ASP A 58 -9.78 0.21 -4.83
CA ASP A 58 -8.83 1.31 -4.71
C ASP A 58 -7.93 1.45 -5.97
N ILE A 59 -7.56 0.33 -6.59
CA ILE A 59 -6.77 0.34 -7.83
C ILE A 59 -7.55 0.86 -9.03
N GLU A 60 -8.86 0.56 -9.14
CA GLU A 60 -9.72 1.13 -10.19
C GLU A 60 -9.83 2.64 -10.03
N ILE A 61 -10.07 3.12 -8.81
CA ILE A 61 -10.12 4.56 -8.52
C ILE A 61 -8.79 5.23 -8.85
N ALA A 62 -7.67 4.64 -8.42
CA ALA A 62 -6.33 5.17 -8.71
C ALA A 62 -6.06 5.24 -10.22
N TYR A 63 -6.47 4.23 -10.98
CA TYR A 63 -6.35 4.25 -12.44
C TYR A 63 -7.20 5.36 -13.06
N TRP A 64 -8.50 5.41 -12.76
CA TRP A 64 -9.42 6.38 -13.34
C TRP A 64 -9.07 7.83 -12.99
N SER A 65 -8.47 8.07 -11.84
CA SER A 65 -8.06 9.43 -11.43
C SER A 65 -6.82 9.97 -12.17
N ALA A 66 -5.99 9.08 -12.72
CA ALA A 66 -4.71 9.45 -13.34
C ALA A 66 -4.62 9.11 -14.83
N ALA A 67 -5.48 8.21 -15.34
CA ALA A 67 -5.44 7.77 -16.71
C ALA A 67 -6.03 8.81 -17.67
N THR A 68 -5.38 8.97 -18.82
CA THR A 68 -5.87 9.78 -19.95
C THR A 68 -6.47 8.94 -21.06
N SER A 69 -6.50 7.61 -20.90
CA SER A 69 -7.03 6.62 -21.84
C SER A 69 -7.65 5.47 -21.11
N GLY A 70 -8.67 4.83 -21.70
CA GLY A 70 -9.27 3.60 -21.19
C GLY A 70 -8.34 2.39 -21.22
N ASP A 71 -7.25 2.46 -22.00
CA ASP A 71 -6.28 1.39 -22.15
C ASP A 71 -4.94 1.78 -21.52
N GLY A 72 -4.42 0.89 -20.68
CA GLY A 72 -3.15 1.09 -19.98
C GLY A 72 -2.99 0.15 -18.79
N SER A 73 -2.00 0.44 -17.97
CA SER A 73 -1.73 -0.33 -16.76
C SER A 73 -1.41 0.56 -15.59
N ILE A 74 -1.57 0.02 -14.40
CA ILE A 74 -1.21 0.65 -13.13
C ILE A 74 -0.37 -0.32 -12.31
N LEU A 75 0.63 0.22 -11.62
CA LEU A 75 1.33 -0.43 -10.52
C LEU A 75 1.06 0.39 -9.27
N ALA A 76 0.36 -0.19 -8.33
CA ALA A 76 0.13 0.39 -7.02
C ALA A 76 1.03 -0.31 -5.99
N ALA A 77 1.83 0.47 -5.25
CA ALA A 77 2.69 -0.03 -4.20
C ALA A 77 2.66 0.89 -2.98
N GLY A 78 2.14 0.36 -1.90
CA GLY A 78 2.04 0.94 -0.57
C GLY A 78 2.37 -0.12 0.47
N THR A 79 1.49 -0.37 1.42
CA THR A 79 1.62 -1.52 2.35
C THR A 79 1.70 -2.85 1.59
N GLY A 80 0.84 -3.05 0.60
CA GLY A 80 0.90 -4.15 -0.37
C GLY A 80 1.35 -3.68 -1.75
N ALA A 81 1.39 -4.57 -2.73
CA ALA A 81 1.71 -4.27 -4.12
C ALA A 81 0.81 -5.05 -5.09
N ILE A 82 0.33 -4.38 -6.12
CA ILE A 82 -0.53 -4.97 -7.15
C ILE A 82 -0.33 -4.24 -8.47
N ALA A 83 -0.38 -4.97 -9.58
CA ALA A 83 -0.45 -4.37 -10.89
C ALA A 83 -1.73 -4.79 -11.63
N GLY A 84 -2.31 -3.87 -12.39
CA GLY A 84 -3.53 -4.07 -13.15
C GLY A 84 -3.41 -3.58 -14.58
N ARG A 85 -4.02 -4.29 -15.53
CA ARG A 85 -4.22 -3.86 -16.91
C ARG A 85 -5.67 -3.49 -17.13
N PHE A 86 -5.88 -2.36 -17.76
CA PHE A 86 -7.19 -1.84 -18.12
C PHE A 86 -7.37 -1.85 -19.64
N SER A 87 -8.59 -2.14 -20.08
CA SER A 87 -9.04 -1.96 -21.47
C SER A 87 -10.45 -1.38 -21.45
N GLU A 88 -10.67 -0.34 -22.26
CA GLU A 88 -11.95 0.38 -22.31
C GLU A 88 -12.45 0.79 -20.91
N TRP A 89 -11.53 1.29 -20.06
CA TRP A 89 -11.80 1.68 -18.67
C TRP A 89 -12.18 0.53 -17.71
N HIS A 90 -12.10 -0.74 -18.15
CA HIS A 90 -12.39 -1.90 -17.33
C HIS A 90 -11.09 -2.59 -16.88
N TRP A 91 -11.03 -3.01 -15.65
CA TRP A 91 -9.94 -3.82 -15.14
C TRP A 91 -10.05 -5.26 -15.72
N VAL A 92 -9.14 -5.61 -16.62
CA VAL A 92 -9.22 -6.88 -17.39
C VAL A 92 -8.17 -7.91 -17.00
N ASP A 93 -7.07 -7.50 -16.35
CA ASP A 93 -6.03 -8.43 -15.93
C ASP A 93 -5.30 -7.90 -14.69
N ARG A 94 -4.76 -8.80 -13.88
CA ARG A 94 -4.05 -8.43 -12.66
C ARG A 94 -2.81 -9.30 -12.45
N ARG A 95 -1.81 -8.73 -11.81
CA ARG A 95 -0.62 -9.43 -11.32
C ARG A 95 -0.35 -9.02 -9.88
N ASP A 96 0.06 -10.00 -9.08
CA ASP A 96 0.27 -9.84 -7.64
C ASP A 96 -1.00 -9.37 -6.88
N GLY A 97 -0.86 -8.66 -5.76
CA GLY A 97 -1.98 -8.33 -4.88
C GLY A 97 -2.58 -9.55 -4.21
N ALA A 98 -1.77 -10.60 -4.02
CA ALA A 98 -2.19 -11.83 -3.36
C ALA A 98 -2.06 -11.77 -1.83
N GLY A 99 -1.80 -10.58 -1.30
CA GLY A 99 -1.62 -10.32 0.13
C GLY A 99 -0.21 -10.66 0.62
N TRP A 100 0.09 -10.20 1.81
CA TRP A 100 1.42 -10.23 2.42
C TRP A 100 2.05 -11.62 2.54
N LEU A 101 1.23 -12.67 2.60
CA LEU A 101 1.70 -14.06 2.72
C LEU A 101 2.10 -14.68 1.38
N LEU A 102 1.31 -14.42 0.33
CA LEU A 102 1.45 -15.10 -0.97
C LEU A 102 2.01 -14.18 -2.07
N GLY A 103 2.01 -12.86 -1.86
CA GLY A 103 2.38 -11.87 -2.85
C GLY A 103 2.91 -10.59 -2.22
N ASP A 104 2.43 -9.45 -2.72
CA ASP A 104 2.86 -8.10 -2.32
C ASP A 104 4.37 -7.88 -2.52
N HIS A 105 4.92 -8.46 -3.58
CA HIS A 105 6.36 -8.42 -3.86
C HIS A 105 6.84 -6.99 -4.12
N GLY A 106 7.89 -6.58 -3.39
CA GLY A 106 8.45 -5.23 -3.50
C GLY A 106 7.64 -4.14 -2.79
N SER A 107 6.57 -4.49 -2.06
CA SER A 107 5.74 -3.56 -1.28
C SER A 107 6.44 -3.03 -0.03
N GLY A 108 5.79 -2.09 0.67
CA GLY A 108 6.23 -1.62 1.98
C GLY A 108 6.35 -2.74 2.99
N TYR A 109 5.38 -3.67 3.04
CA TYR A 109 5.48 -4.86 3.87
C TYR A 109 6.70 -5.71 3.52
N TRP A 110 6.93 -5.97 2.22
CA TRP A 110 8.07 -6.74 1.75
C TRP A 110 9.40 -6.11 2.16
N ILE A 111 9.54 -4.78 1.98
CA ILE A 111 10.73 -4.00 2.37
C ILE A 111 10.89 -4.02 3.89
N GLY A 112 9.85 -3.72 4.66
CA GLY A 112 9.89 -3.69 6.13
C GLY A 112 10.23 -5.05 6.73
N ARG A 113 9.71 -6.15 6.15
CA ARG A 113 10.10 -7.50 6.55
C ARG A 113 11.59 -7.78 6.29
N LYS A 114 12.14 -7.25 5.20
CA LYS A 114 13.58 -7.34 4.92
C LYS A 114 14.40 -6.51 5.91
N ALA A 115 13.91 -5.34 6.31
CA ALA A 115 14.55 -4.52 7.35
C ALA A 115 14.63 -5.27 8.68
N LEU A 116 13.51 -5.83 9.16
CA LEU A 116 13.48 -6.62 10.40
C LEU A 116 14.43 -7.83 10.34
N ARG A 117 14.50 -8.51 9.20
CA ARG A 117 15.41 -9.64 9.00
C ARG A 117 16.87 -9.22 8.95
N ALA A 118 17.19 -8.07 8.38
CA ALA A 118 18.54 -7.53 8.34
C ALA A 118 19.00 -7.16 9.77
N ALA A 119 18.15 -6.46 10.54
CA ALA A 119 18.42 -6.15 11.94
C ALA A 119 18.60 -7.42 12.78
N ALA A 120 17.74 -8.42 12.59
CA ALA A 120 17.88 -9.69 13.30
C ALA A 120 19.18 -10.43 12.94
N ALA A 121 19.59 -10.39 11.68
CA ALA A 121 20.83 -11.05 11.24
C ALA A 121 22.09 -10.34 11.75
N ASP A 122 22.06 -9.02 11.82
CA ASP A 122 23.14 -8.20 12.43
C ASP A 122 23.26 -8.51 13.93
N LEU A 123 22.17 -8.44 14.70
CA LEU A 123 22.15 -8.77 16.14
C LEU A 123 22.59 -10.21 16.44
N ASP A 124 22.35 -11.15 15.52
CA ASP A 124 22.73 -12.55 15.64
C ASP A 124 24.18 -12.83 15.15
N GLY A 125 24.85 -11.85 14.57
CA GLY A 125 26.18 -11.98 13.98
C GLY A 125 26.23 -12.83 12.69
N ARG A 126 25.07 -13.15 12.08
CA ARG A 126 24.99 -13.89 10.81
C ARG A 126 24.99 -12.98 9.58
N GLY A 127 24.76 -11.70 9.75
CA GLY A 127 24.66 -10.71 8.68
C GLY A 127 25.69 -9.59 8.85
N PRO A 128 25.84 -8.75 7.82
CA PRO A 128 26.67 -7.55 7.93
C PRO A 128 26.07 -6.57 8.95
N HIS A 129 26.93 -5.77 9.56
CA HIS A 129 26.49 -4.63 10.34
C HIS A 129 25.79 -3.62 9.43
N THR A 130 24.65 -3.08 9.87
CA THR A 130 23.82 -2.16 9.10
C THR A 130 23.19 -1.09 9.98
N THR A 131 23.08 0.11 9.46
CA THR A 131 22.39 1.23 10.12
C THR A 131 20.89 0.96 10.31
N ILE A 132 20.32 0.06 9.51
CA ILE A 132 18.94 -0.40 9.67
C ILE A 132 18.69 -0.93 11.09
N THR A 133 19.69 -1.61 11.70
CA THR A 133 19.54 -2.21 13.03
C THR A 133 19.21 -1.17 14.08
N SER A 134 19.98 -0.09 14.16
CA SER A 134 19.74 0.98 15.13
C SER A 134 18.40 1.67 14.92
N GLU A 135 18.01 1.91 13.67
CA GLU A 135 16.74 2.55 13.34
C GLU A 135 15.52 1.65 13.65
N VAL A 136 15.62 0.34 13.39
CA VAL A 136 14.60 -0.64 13.78
C VAL A 136 14.46 -0.72 15.30
N VAL A 137 15.57 -0.81 16.01
CA VAL A 137 15.62 -0.82 17.48
C VAL A 137 14.95 0.42 18.06
N ASN A 138 15.28 1.61 17.54
CA ASN A 138 14.67 2.87 17.94
C ASN A 138 13.16 2.90 17.64
N ALA A 139 12.74 2.47 16.46
CA ALA A 139 11.34 2.46 16.06
C ALA A 139 10.48 1.52 16.91
N LEU A 140 11.07 0.45 17.46
CA LEU A 140 10.44 -0.46 18.40
C LEU A 140 10.51 0.00 19.87
N GLY A 141 11.20 1.11 20.16
CA GLY A 141 11.40 1.60 21.54
C GLY A 141 12.33 0.72 22.38
N LEU A 142 13.14 -0.11 21.73
CA LEU A 142 14.12 -0.96 22.40
C LEU A 142 15.39 -0.17 22.79
N PRO A 143 16.09 -0.53 23.89
CA PRO A 143 17.32 0.11 24.27
C PRO A 143 18.46 -0.20 23.29
N ALA A 144 19.41 0.72 23.15
CA ALA A 144 20.64 0.47 22.42
C ALA A 144 21.39 -0.72 23.05
N GLY A 145 21.85 -1.64 22.20
CA GLY A 145 22.50 -2.89 22.64
C GLY A 145 21.51 -3.98 23.08
N CYS A 146 20.22 -3.86 22.72
CA CYS A 146 19.26 -4.94 22.92
C CYS A 146 19.72 -6.23 22.21
N SER A 147 19.24 -7.35 22.71
CA SER A 147 19.54 -8.66 22.14
C SER A 147 18.55 -9.04 21.00
N LEU A 148 18.91 -10.07 20.23
CA LEU A 148 17.97 -10.68 19.27
C LEU A 148 16.67 -11.15 19.95
N GLN A 149 16.73 -11.59 21.22
CA GLN A 149 15.54 -12.06 21.95
C GLN A 149 14.57 -10.89 22.25
N ASP A 150 15.11 -9.71 22.54
CA ASP A 150 14.29 -8.50 22.74
C ASP A 150 13.58 -8.13 21.41
N LEU A 151 14.30 -8.16 20.30
CA LEU A 151 13.72 -7.94 18.97
C LEU A 151 12.62 -8.95 18.63
N ILE A 152 12.83 -10.25 18.93
CA ILE A 152 11.84 -11.30 18.72
C ILE A 152 10.58 -11.02 19.56
N ALA A 153 10.75 -10.60 20.82
CA ALA A 153 9.60 -10.33 21.70
C ALA A 153 8.72 -9.22 21.16
N GLU A 154 9.31 -8.09 20.73
CA GLU A 154 8.57 -6.93 20.24
C GLU A 154 7.95 -7.11 18.85
N THR A 155 8.45 -8.07 18.06
CA THR A 155 7.95 -8.25 16.69
C THR A 155 6.82 -9.30 16.57
N LYS A 156 6.49 -10.05 17.63
CA LYS A 156 5.53 -11.17 17.58
C LYS A 156 4.11 -10.76 17.17
N GLU A 157 3.66 -9.60 17.62
CA GLU A 157 2.29 -9.12 17.44
C GLU A 157 2.15 -8.08 16.32
N LEU A 158 3.23 -7.84 15.53
CA LEU A 158 3.20 -6.88 14.45
C LEU A 158 2.25 -7.32 13.33
N ARG A 159 1.30 -6.46 13.01
CA ARG A 159 0.43 -6.64 11.85
C ARG A 159 1.19 -6.32 10.56
N PRO A 160 0.73 -6.76 9.39
CA PRO A 160 1.35 -6.42 8.11
C PRO A 160 1.54 -4.91 7.89
N SER A 161 0.60 -4.08 8.36
CA SER A 161 0.71 -2.62 8.32
C SER A 161 1.85 -2.08 9.17
N ASP A 162 2.07 -2.69 10.34
CA ASP A 162 3.12 -2.26 11.27
C ASP A 162 4.49 -2.64 10.70
N VAL A 163 4.60 -3.83 10.11
CA VAL A 163 5.81 -4.26 9.38
C VAL A 163 6.11 -3.34 8.20
N ALA A 164 5.09 -2.92 7.43
CA ALA A 164 5.27 -1.96 6.34
C ALA A 164 5.80 -0.60 6.83
N GLY A 165 5.52 -0.23 8.08
CA GLY A 165 6.03 0.98 8.73
C GLY A 165 7.56 1.05 8.84
N PHE A 166 8.27 -0.08 8.70
CA PHE A 166 9.75 -0.10 8.66
C PHE A 166 10.33 0.17 7.27
N ALA A 167 9.53 0.20 6.21
CA ALA A 167 10.03 0.48 4.87
C ALA A 167 10.73 1.86 4.74
N PRO A 168 10.23 2.96 5.35
CA PRO A 168 10.91 4.25 5.32
C PRO A 168 12.34 4.22 5.85
N ILE A 169 12.65 3.37 6.83
CA ILE A 169 14.01 3.20 7.37
C ILE A 169 14.96 2.78 6.24
N VAL A 170 14.61 1.73 5.51
CA VAL A 170 15.41 1.23 4.38
C VAL A 170 15.52 2.26 3.28
N LEU A 171 14.38 2.88 2.94
CA LEU A 171 14.32 3.86 1.85
C LEU A 171 15.08 5.15 2.16
N SER A 172 15.40 5.45 3.43
CA SER A 172 16.15 6.65 3.85
C SER A 172 17.63 6.38 4.05
N ALA A 173 18.06 5.13 4.17
CA ALA A 173 19.44 4.74 4.44
C ALA A 173 20.24 4.57 3.12
N SER A 174 20.40 5.67 2.36
CA SER A 174 21.02 5.65 1.01
C SER A 174 22.48 5.18 1.01
N ASP A 175 23.21 5.42 2.12
CA ASP A 175 24.64 5.11 2.24
C ASP A 175 24.89 3.71 2.85
N ASP A 176 23.82 2.97 3.17
CA ASP A 176 23.88 1.62 3.71
C ASP A 176 23.77 0.58 2.59
N GLU A 177 24.77 -0.30 2.47
CA GLU A 177 24.81 -1.32 1.41
C GLU A 177 23.65 -2.31 1.52
N THR A 178 23.26 -2.68 2.74
CA THR A 178 22.12 -3.60 2.99
C THR A 178 20.81 -2.95 2.55
N ALA A 179 20.63 -1.67 2.89
CA ALA A 179 19.45 -0.90 2.47
C ALA A 179 19.39 -0.78 0.94
N SER A 180 20.49 -0.39 0.31
CA SER A 180 20.60 -0.28 -1.15
C SER A 180 20.28 -1.60 -1.85
N PHE A 181 20.76 -2.72 -1.31
CA PHE A 181 20.45 -4.06 -1.83
C PHE A 181 18.94 -4.37 -1.71
N ILE A 182 18.32 -4.08 -0.56
CA ILE A 182 16.89 -4.30 -0.34
C ILE A 182 16.05 -3.48 -1.33
N VAL A 183 16.41 -2.20 -1.53
CA VAL A 183 15.71 -1.32 -2.48
C VAL A 183 15.83 -1.83 -3.91
N ALA A 184 17.04 -2.25 -4.33
CA ALA A 184 17.26 -2.81 -5.65
C ALA A 184 16.44 -4.09 -5.89
N CYS A 185 16.37 -4.97 -4.87
CA CYS A 185 15.53 -6.17 -4.93
C CYS A 185 14.04 -5.80 -5.03
N ALA A 186 13.55 -4.86 -4.21
CA ALA A 186 12.15 -4.42 -4.27
C ALA A 186 11.78 -3.85 -5.64
N ALA A 187 12.64 -3.00 -6.21
CA ALA A 187 12.45 -2.45 -7.54
C ALA A 187 12.44 -3.55 -8.63
N SER A 188 13.27 -4.59 -8.47
CA SER A 188 13.28 -5.74 -9.38
C SER A 188 11.98 -6.52 -9.34
N GLU A 189 11.44 -6.78 -8.14
CA GLU A 189 10.16 -7.46 -7.94
C GLU A 189 9.00 -6.68 -8.57
N LEU A 190 8.89 -5.38 -8.28
CA LEU A 190 7.87 -4.52 -8.87
C LEU A 190 7.96 -4.45 -10.39
N ARG A 191 9.20 -4.37 -10.93
CA ARG A 191 9.44 -4.42 -12.37
C ARG A 191 9.02 -5.75 -12.98
N ALA A 192 9.32 -6.86 -12.34
CA ALA A 192 8.92 -8.19 -12.79
C ALA A 192 7.39 -8.30 -12.87
N THR A 193 6.68 -7.81 -11.85
CA THR A 193 5.21 -7.80 -11.80
C THR A 193 4.63 -7.03 -12.99
N VAL A 194 5.11 -5.81 -13.26
CA VAL A 194 4.61 -4.98 -14.37
C VAL A 194 4.94 -5.58 -15.74
N LYS A 195 6.15 -6.12 -15.90
CA LYS A 195 6.61 -6.66 -17.18
C LYS A 195 5.69 -7.75 -17.74
N THR A 196 5.05 -8.51 -16.88
CA THR A 196 4.12 -9.57 -17.27
C THR A 196 2.78 -9.07 -17.83
N LEU A 197 2.46 -7.77 -17.65
CA LEU A 197 1.22 -7.18 -18.18
C LEU A 197 1.35 -6.68 -19.63
N SER A 198 2.54 -6.75 -20.24
CA SER A 198 2.80 -6.30 -21.62
C SER A 198 2.31 -4.86 -21.88
N ALA A 199 2.53 -3.96 -20.93
CA ALA A 199 2.01 -2.60 -20.96
C ALA A 199 2.99 -1.61 -21.58
N ASN A 200 2.49 -0.75 -22.48
CA ASN A 200 3.27 0.34 -23.06
C ASN A 200 3.27 1.60 -22.15
N ARG A 201 2.29 1.74 -21.28
CA ARG A 201 2.12 2.87 -20.34
C ARG A 201 1.72 2.33 -18.99
N VAL A 202 2.39 2.77 -17.95
CA VAL A 202 2.14 2.34 -16.57
C VAL A 202 1.98 3.58 -15.69
N ILE A 203 0.85 3.66 -15.00
CA ILE A 203 0.62 4.63 -13.93
C ILE A 203 1.24 4.07 -12.66
N LEU A 204 1.99 4.88 -11.95
CA LEU A 204 2.54 4.53 -10.64
C LEU A 204 1.68 5.17 -9.55
N ALA A 205 1.21 4.39 -8.58
CA ALA A 205 0.35 4.82 -7.49
C ALA A 205 0.80 4.21 -6.15
N GLY A 206 0.45 4.87 -5.05
CA GLY A 206 0.76 4.41 -3.70
C GLY A 206 1.98 5.07 -3.08
N GLY A 207 2.12 4.90 -1.76
CA GLY A 207 3.07 5.63 -0.94
C GLY A 207 4.54 5.42 -1.28
N LEU A 208 4.90 4.28 -1.91
CA LEU A 208 6.27 4.03 -2.34
C LEU A 208 6.70 4.90 -3.54
N PHE A 209 5.75 5.41 -4.31
CA PHE A 209 5.99 6.28 -5.47
C PHE A 209 5.66 7.74 -5.20
N ALA A 210 5.06 8.04 -4.04
CA ALA A 210 4.78 9.41 -3.66
C ALA A 210 6.11 10.18 -3.51
N PRO A 211 6.21 11.42 -4.04
CA PRO A 211 7.39 12.25 -3.78
C PRO A 211 7.53 12.41 -2.27
N ARG A 212 8.72 12.18 -1.74
CA ARG A 212 9.02 12.49 -0.34
C ARG A 212 8.90 13.99 -0.17
N ILE A 213 8.05 14.40 0.74
CA ILE A 213 7.96 15.80 1.16
C ILE A 213 8.85 15.89 2.40
N ASP A 214 9.88 16.72 2.37
CA ASP A 214 10.65 17.02 3.56
C ASP A 214 9.79 17.78 4.59
N HIS A 215 10.30 17.92 5.81
CA HIS A 215 9.60 18.62 6.89
C HIS A 215 9.28 20.09 6.56
N ASN A 216 9.84 20.64 5.48
CA ASN A 216 9.62 22.01 5.00
C ASN A 216 8.66 22.06 3.79
N GLY A 217 8.11 20.91 3.33
CA GLY A 217 7.19 20.86 2.20
C GLY A 217 7.86 21.03 0.83
N VAL A 218 9.17 20.99 0.76
CA VAL A 218 9.95 21.11 -0.48
C VAL A 218 10.14 19.72 -1.08
N ARG A 219 9.89 19.59 -2.39
CA ARG A 219 10.23 18.36 -3.14
C ARG A 219 11.73 18.36 -3.39
N PRO A 220 12.45 17.26 -3.12
CA PRO A 220 13.83 17.11 -3.54
C PRO A 220 13.95 17.04 -5.07
#